data_2b3a50b7504ca36db8708d415176c9c5
#
_entry.id   2b3a50b7504ca36db8708d415176c9c5
#
_cell.length_a   1.000
_cell.length_b   1.000
_cell.length_c   1.000
_cell.angle_alpha   90.00
_cell.angle_beta   90.00
_cell.angle_gamma   90.00
#
_symmetry.space_group_name_H-M   'P 1'
#
loop_
_entity.id
_entity.type
_entity.pdbx_description
1 polymer ?
#
loop_
_entity_poly.entity_id
_entity_poly.type
_entity_poly.pdbx_seq_one_letter_code
_entity_poly.pdbx_strand_id
1 'polypeptide(L)'
;MLINKAKRAEQNLKNLPFLPLQAEQVEFLFSPLEFKAQIIELIRQAKKRIYVTALYWQKDEAGQEILNEIYRVKQDHPELDVKILVDWHRGQRNLLGAEKSATNADWYCEQRQTYQLPDEPNMFFGVPINTREVFGVLHIKGFIFDDTVLYSGASINNVYLQQQDKYRYDRYQKIHNAALADSMVNFINDYLLDFSAVHPLDVANRPRTKEIRSAIKAYRKNLSAHAEY
;
A
#
# COMPACT_ATOMS: atom_id res chain seq x y z
N MET A 1 37.65 13.00 -17.02
CA MET A 1 36.74 13.00 -15.83
C MET A 1 35.32 12.52 -16.15
N LEU A 2 34.70 12.93 -17.29
CA LEU A 2 33.34 12.50 -17.71
C LEU A 2 33.25 11.00 -18.06
N ILE A 3 34.25 10.43 -18.73
CA ILE A 3 34.29 9.00 -19.12
C ILE A 3 34.30 8.08 -17.89
N ASN A 4 34.89 8.52 -16.79
CA ASN A 4 34.93 7.73 -15.55
C ASN A 4 33.57 7.70 -14.81
N LYS A 5 32.79 8.77 -14.93
CA LYS A 5 31.43 8.84 -14.36
C LYS A 5 30.45 7.94 -15.13
N ALA A 6 30.51 7.94 -16.46
CA ALA A 6 29.66 7.10 -17.29
C ALA A 6 29.94 5.60 -17.08
N LYS A 7 31.21 5.19 -17.05
CA LYS A 7 31.60 3.80 -16.75
C LYS A 7 31.17 3.37 -15.35
N ARG A 8 31.29 4.26 -14.35
CA ARG A 8 30.83 3.96 -12.98
C ARG A 8 29.31 3.83 -12.91
N ALA A 9 28.57 4.69 -13.61
CA ALA A 9 27.12 4.60 -13.70
C ALA A 9 26.68 3.29 -14.37
N GLU A 10 27.32 2.91 -15.48
CA GLU A 10 27.08 1.64 -16.17
C GLU A 10 27.35 0.43 -15.26
N GLN A 11 28.47 0.46 -14.53
CA GLN A 11 28.80 -0.62 -13.58
C GLN A 11 27.78 -0.69 -12.43
N ASN A 12 27.35 0.44 -11.90
CA ASN A 12 26.31 0.47 -10.86
C ASN A 12 24.99 -0.09 -11.38
N LEU A 13 24.59 0.25 -12.60
CA LEU A 13 23.37 -0.30 -13.22
C LEU A 13 23.45 -1.82 -13.41
N LYS A 14 24.62 -2.35 -13.80
CA LYS A 14 24.82 -3.81 -13.93
C LYS A 14 24.74 -4.56 -12.60
N ASN A 15 25.00 -3.90 -11.51
CA ASN A 15 24.94 -4.49 -10.16
C ASN A 15 23.54 -4.39 -9.53
N LEU A 16 22.59 -3.65 -10.13
CA LEU A 16 21.22 -3.59 -9.61
C LEU A 16 20.52 -4.93 -9.87
N PRO A 17 19.78 -5.44 -8.89
CA PRO A 17 18.90 -6.57 -9.13
C PRO A 17 17.85 -6.19 -10.18
N PHE A 18 17.55 -7.11 -11.09
CA PHE A 18 16.53 -6.89 -12.10
C PHE A 18 15.71 -8.17 -12.34
N LEU A 19 14.49 -7.99 -12.76
CA LEU A 19 13.61 -9.04 -13.23
C LEU A 19 13.31 -8.78 -14.72
N PRO A 20 13.60 -9.75 -15.59
CA PRO A 20 13.31 -9.58 -17.02
C PRO A 20 11.79 -9.61 -17.23
N LEU A 21 11.29 -8.68 -18.04
CA LEU A 21 9.89 -8.61 -18.45
C LEU A 21 9.81 -8.72 -19.98
N GLN A 22 8.80 -9.46 -20.45
CA GLN A 22 8.41 -9.44 -21.85
C GLN A 22 7.41 -8.30 -22.09
N ALA A 23 7.35 -7.78 -23.29
CA ALA A 23 6.46 -6.66 -23.61
C ALA A 23 4.98 -6.98 -23.32
N GLU A 24 4.58 -8.21 -23.57
CA GLU A 24 3.21 -8.71 -23.36
C GLU A 24 2.80 -8.79 -21.88
N GLN A 25 3.77 -8.75 -20.97
CA GLN A 25 3.52 -8.76 -19.53
C GLN A 25 3.20 -7.37 -18.98
N VAL A 26 3.37 -6.31 -19.78
CA VAL A 26 3.22 -4.92 -19.34
C VAL A 26 2.13 -4.23 -20.14
N GLU A 27 1.11 -3.75 -19.44
CA GLU A 27 0.02 -2.95 -19.99
C GLU A 27 0.05 -1.55 -19.37
N PHE A 28 -0.11 -0.50 -20.18
CA PHE A 28 -0.24 0.87 -19.71
C PHE A 28 -1.71 1.28 -19.72
N LEU A 29 -2.17 1.86 -18.61
CA LEU A 29 -3.49 2.44 -18.51
C LEU A 29 -3.38 3.96 -18.65
N PHE A 30 -4.34 4.57 -19.31
CA PHE A 30 -4.25 5.96 -19.75
C PHE A 30 -5.16 6.92 -19.02
N SER A 31 -5.92 6.44 -18.02
CA SER A 31 -6.79 7.29 -17.23
C SER A 31 -6.95 6.79 -15.79
N PRO A 32 -7.30 7.67 -14.84
CA PRO A 32 -7.68 7.26 -13.49
C PRO A 32 -8.89 6.34 -13.45
N LEU A 33 -9.83 6.50 -14.42
CA LEU A 33 -11.00 5.62 -14.54
C LEU A 33 -10.62 4.21 -14.94
N GLU A 34 -9.72 4.04 -15.93
CA GLU A 34 -9.18 2.74 -16.28
C GLU A 34 -8.44 2.10 -15.10
N PHE A 35 -7.64 2.89 -14.38
CA PHE A 35 -6.94 2.43 -13.18
C PHE A 35 -7.91 1.95 -12.10
N LYS A 36 -8.98 2.70 -11.82
CA LYS A 36 -10.04 2.31 -10.89
C LYS A 36 -10.73 1.02 -11.33
N ALA A 37 -11.11 0.93 -12.61
CA ALA A 37 -11.77 -0.25 -13.17
C ALA A 37 -10.86 -1.50 -13.03
N GLN A 38 -9.55 -1.36 -13.31
CA GLN A 38 -8.60 -2.45 -13.15
C GLN A 38 -8.40 -2.86 -11.68
N ILE A 39 -8.40 -1.93 -10.73
CA ILE A 39 -8.37 -2.29 -9.31
C ILE A 39 -9.57 -3.18 -8.97
N ILE A 40 -10.78 -2.78 -9.34
CA ILE A 40 -12.02 -3.53 -9.06
C ILE A 40 -11.99 -4.90 -9.72
N GLU A 41 -11.60 -4.95 -10.99
CA GLU A 41 -11.50 -6.20 -11.73
C GLU A 41 -10.50 -7.18 -11.09
N LEU A 42 -9.30 -6.71 -10.76
CA LEU A 42 -8.26 -7.54 -10.15
C LEU A 42 -8.64 -8.00 -8.73
N ILE A 43 -9.34 -7.17 -7.94
CA ILE A 43 -9.91 -7.60 -6.67
C ILE A 43 -10.87 -8.77 -6.86
N ARG A 44 -11.81 -8.66 -7.81
CA ARG A 44 -12.81 -9.71 -8.09
C ARG A 44 -12.20 -11.01 -8.60
N GLN A 45 -11.05 -10.94 -9.27
CA GLN A 45 -10.34 -12.10 -9.81
C GLN A 45 -9.38 -12.75 -8.83
N ALA A 46 -8.98 -12.04 -7.76
CA ALA A 46 -8.00 -12.52 -6.80
C ALA A 46 -8.43 -13.82 -6.10
N LYS A 47 -7.50 -14.79 -6.00
CA LYS A 47 -7.71 -16.11 -5.41
C LYS A 47 -6.75 -16.44 -4.26
N LYS A 48 -5.57 -15.81 -4.25
CA LYS A 48 -4.51 -16.10 -3.29
C LYS A 48 -4.25 -14.94 -2.35
N ARG A 49 -4.07 -13.73 -2.91
CA ARG A 49 -3.62 -12.58 -2.13
C ARG A 49 -4.00 -11.24 -2.75
N ILE A 50 -4.25 -10.25 -1.87
CA ILE A 50 -4.38 -8.84 -2.21
C ILE A 50 -3.47 -8.06 -1.26
N TYR A 51 -2.37 -7.49 -1.79
CA TYR A 51 -1.44 -6.67 -1.02
C TYR A 51 -1.41 -5.26 -1.59
N VAL A 52 -1.71 -4.27 -0.76
CA VAL A 52 -1.76 -2.86 -1.16
C VAL A 52 -0.85 -2.05 -0.27
N THR A 53 0.05 -1.27 -0.88
CA THR A 53 0.80 -0.24 -0.19
C THR A 53 0.42 1.14 -0.73
N ALA A 54 0.01 2.04 0.15
CA ALA A 54 -0.38 3.39 -0.20
C ALA A 54 0.00 4.38 0.91
N LEU A 55 0.10 5.67 0.61
CA LEU A 55 0.32 6.67 1.64
C LEU A 55 -0.87 6.73 2.60
N TYR A 56 -2.08 6.62 2.07
CA TYR A 56 -3.33 6.56 2.81
C TYR A 56 -4.44 5.91 1.99
N TRP A 57 -5.45 5.44 2.68
CA TRP A 57 -6.73 5.02 2.14
C TRP A 57 -7.82 5.88 2.78
N GLN A 58 -8.48 6.69 1.99
CA GLN A 58 -9.37 7.73 2.48
C GLN A 58 -10.80 7.22 2.68
N LYS A 59 -11.46 7.66 3.77
CA LYS A 59 -12.91 7.52 3.95
C LYS A 59 -13.61 8.51 3.02
N ASP A 60 -13.77 8.13 1.76
CA ASP A 60 -14.56 8.83 0.75
C ASP A 60 -15.26 7.82 -0.18
N GLU A 61 -15.99 8.30 -1.19
CA GLU A 61 -16.79 7.45 -2.07
C GLU A 61 -15.94 6.39 -2.78
N ALA A 62 -14.81 6.78 -3.37
CA ALA A 62 -13.92 5.87 -4.07
C ALA A 62 -13.24 4.88 -3.09
N GLY A 63 -12.79 5.37 -1.93
CA GLY A 63 -12.22 4.52 -0.88
C GLY A 63 -13.20 3.49 -0.37
N GLN A 64 -14.47 3.88 -0.18
CA GLN A 64 -15.53 2.98 0.26
C GLN A 64 -15.86 1.94 -0.82
N GLU A 65 -15.97 2.36 -2.08
CA GLU A 65 -16.27 1.46 -3.20
C GLU A 65 -15.25 0.33 -3.33
N ILE A 66 -13.96 0.69 -3.36
CA ILE A 66 -12.87 -0.30 -3.46
C ILE A 66 -12.83 -1.21 -2.22
N LEU A 67 -13.04 -0.65 -1.03
CA LEU A 67 -13.02 -1.44 0.20
C LEU A 67 -14.18 -2.43 0.28
N ASN A 68 -15.38 -2.04 -0.18
CA ASN A 68 -16.52 -2.93 -0.29
C ASN A 68 -16.23 -4.15 -1.17
N GLU A 69 -15.55 -3.94 -2.31
CA GLU A 69 -15.19 -5.05 -3.20
C GLU A 69 -14.21 -6.02 -2.51
N ILE A 70 -13.21 -5.51 -1.78
CA ILE A 70 -12.27 -6.36 -1.01
C ILE A 70 -13.03 -7.19 0.03
N TYR A 71 -13.92 -6.56 0.80
CA TYR A 71 -14.68 -7.29 1.82
C TYR A 71 -15.60 -8.35 1.22
N ARG A 72 -16.27 -8.06 0.10
CA ARG A 72 -17.11 -9.04 -0.61
C ARG A 72 -16.29 -10.27 -1.03
N VAL A 73 -15.16 -10.03 -1.71
CA VAL A 73 -14.31 -11.14 -2.15
C VAL A 73 -13.75 -11.91 -0.96
N LYS A 74 -13.40 -11.23 0.14
CA LYS A 74 -12.92 -11.89 1.38
C LYS A 74 -14.02 -12.72 2.05
N GLN A 75 -15.30 -12.30 1.99
CA GLN A 75 -16.42 -13.10 2.48
C GLN A 75 -16.66 -14.36 1.63
N ASP A 76 -16.52 -14.22 0.30
CA ASP A 76 -16.67 -15.35 -0.63
C ASP A 76 -15.45 -16.30 -0.59
N HIS A 77 -14.26 -15.79 -0.24
CA HIS A 77 -12.97 -16.45 -0.18
C HIS A 77 -12.26 -16.15 1.16
N PRO A 78 -12.67 -16.78 2.27
CA PRO A 78 -12.06 -16.55 3.59
C PRO A 78 -10.55 -16.83 3.63
N GLU A 79 -10.05 -17.74 2.79
CA GLU A 79 -8.62 -18.07 2.66
C GLU A 79 -7.77 -16.99 1.98
N LEU A 80 -8.40 -15.99 1.32
CA LEU A 80 -7.70 -14.92 0.62
C LEU A 80 -6.86 -14.09 1.60
N ASP A 81 -5.55 -14.01 1.40
CA ASP A 81 -4.66 -13.20 2.22
C ASP A 81 -4.71 -11.72 1.79
N VAL A 82 -5.25 -10.86 2.65
CA VAL A 82 -5.40 -9.43 2.38
C VAL A 82 -4.54 -8.62 3.35
N LYS A 83 -3.63 -7.79 2.80
CA LYS A 83 -2.79 -6.87 3.57
C LYS A 83 -2.82 -5.48 2.92
N ILE A 84 -3.25 -4.48 3.67
CA ILE A 84 -3.31 -3.09 3.24
C ILE A 84 -2.42 -2.27 4.17
N LEU A 85 -1.31 -1.77 3.64
CA LEU A 85 -0.34 -0.99 4.40
C LEU A 85 -0.47 0.49 4.06
N VAL A 86 -0.67 1.30 5.07
CA VAL A 86 -0.71 2.76 4.97
C VAL A 86 0.25 3.39 5.96
N ASP A 87 0.61 4.65 5.72
CA ASP A 87 1.39 5.40 6.71
C ASP A 87 0.64 5.48 8.05
N TRP A 88 1.36 5.21 9.15
CA TRP A 88 0.82 5.19 10.49
C TRP A 88 0.10 6.49 10.87
N HIS A 89 0.70 7.64 10.56
CA HIS A 89 0.12 8.93 10.91
C HIS A 89 -1.07 9.28 10.02
N ARG A 90 -0.95 8.97 8.72
CA ARG A 90 -2.02 9.22 7.74
C ARG A 90 -3.25 8.35 7.98
N GLY A 91 -3.07 7.10 8.35
CA GLY A 91 -4.17 6.19 8.71
C GLY A 91 -4.95 6.66 9.92
N GLN A 92 -4.31 7.31 10.89
CA GLN A 92 -4.92 7.77 12.14
C GLN A 92 -5.41 9.22 12.10
N ARG A 93 -5.64 9.80 10.95
CA ARG A 93 -6.23 11.14 10.81
C ARG A 93 -7.21 11.22 9.64
N ASN A 94 -7.95 12.32 9.59
CA ASN A 94 -8.81 12.70 8.49
C ASN A 94 -8.05 13.53 7.45
N LEU A 95 -8.78 14.04 6.45
CA LEU A 95 -8.29 15.06 5.54
C LEU A 95 -7.77 16.28 6.32
N LEU A 96 -6.69 16.88 5.81
CA LEU A 96 -6.18 18.15 6.34
C LEU A 96 -7.25 19.21 6.21
N GLY A 97 -7.58 19.86 7.33
CA GLY A 97 -8.61 20.91 7.40
C GLY A 97 -10.03 20.39 7.61
N ALA A 98 -10.26 19.07 7.71
CA ALA A 98 -11.55 18.55 8.11
C ALA A 98 -11.80 18.79 9.61
N GLU A 99 -13.07 18.91 10.00
CA GLU A 99 -13.46 18.94 11.42
C GLU A 99 -12.94 17.71 12.14
N LYS A 100 -12.74 17.82 13.46
CA LYS A 100 -12.36 16.68 14.32
C LYS A 100 -13.48 15.65 14.34
N SER A 101 -13.43 14.72 13.40
CA SER A 101 -14.35 13.58 13.28
C SER A 101 -13.56 12.28 13.36
N ALA A 102 -14.25 11.15 13.26
CA ALA A 102 -13.62 9.83 13.21
C ALA A 102 -12.49 9.74 12.19
N THR A 103 -11.39 9.12 12.53
CA THR A 103 -10.20 8.96 11.67
C THR A 103 -10.42 7.89 10.60
N ASN A 104 -9.53 7.80 9.61
CA ASN A 104 -9.56 6.68 8.66
C ASN A 104 -9.45 5.32 9.39
N ALA A 105 -8.61 5.22 10.41
CA ALA A 105 -8.47 3.99 11.20
C ALA A 105 -9.75 3.63 11.99
N ASP A 106 -10.51 4.62 12.46
CA ASP A 106 -11.81 4.37 13.09
C ASP A 106 -12.79 3.80 12.05
N TRP A 107 -12.76 4.33 10.83
CA TRP A 107 -13.55 3.81 9.74
C TRP A 107 -13.11 2.39 9.32
N TYR A 108 -11.80 2.08 9.27
CA TYR A 108 -11.35 0.70 8.98
C TYR A 108 -11.90 -0.29 10.01
N CYS A 109 -11.88 0.09 11.30
CA CYS A 109 -12.44 -0.71 12.38
C CYS A 109 -13.97 -0.88 12.24
N GLU A 110 -14.69 0.18 11.91
CA GLU A 110 -16.14 0.16 11.65
C GLU A 110 -16.47 -0.80 10.47
N GLN A 111 -15.72 -0.71 9.36
CA GLN A 111 -15.95 -1.59 8.21
C GLN A 111 -15.71 -3.06 8.55
N ARG A 112 -14.64 -3.38 9.27
CA ARG A 112 -14.39 -4.73 9.75
C ARG A 112 -15.55 -5.30 10.57
N GLN A 113 -16.14 -4.50 11.45
CA GLN A 113 -17.32 -4.88 12.25
C GLN A 113 -18.56 -5.06 11.36
N THR A 114 -18.79 -4.14 10.41
CA THR A 114 -19.92 -4.18 9.49
C THR A 114 -19.95 -5.45 8.65
N TYR A 115 -18.79 -5.89 8.19
CA TYR A 115 -18.66 -7.13 7.41
C TYR A 115 -18.53 -8.40 8.27
N GLN A 116 -18.62 -8.27 9.59
CA GLN A 116 -18.62 -9.39 10.53
C GLN A 116 -17.42 -10.34 10.40
N LEU A 117 -16.23 -9.76 10.29
CA LEU A 117 -14.96 -10.51 10.22
C LEU A 117 -14.12 -10.39 11.51
N PRO A 118 -14.67 -10.54 12.73
CA PRO A 118 -13.93 -10.31 13.99
C PRO A 118 -12.82 -11.35 14.19
N ASP A 119 -13.05 -12.59 13.76
CA ASP A 119 -12.11 -13.72 13.93
C ASP A 119 -11.09 -13.84 12.79
N GLU A 120 -11.26 -13.07 11.72
CA GLU A 120 -10.34 -13.04 10.60
C GLU A 120 -9.08 -12.22 10.93
N PRO A 121 -7.94 -12.52 10.30
CA PRO A 121 -6.73 -11.69 10.42
C PRO A 121 -6.99 -10.22 10.09
N ASN A 122 -6.25 -9.32 10.74
CA ASN A 122 -6.31 -7.89 10.41
C ASN A 122 -5.86 -7.66 8.97
N MET A 123 -6.53 -6.73 8.29
CA MET A 123 -6.21 -6.36 6.92
C MET A 123 -5.45 -5.04 6.82
N PHE A 124 -5.75 -4.05 7.66
CA PHE A 124 -5.09 -2.75 7.63
C PHE A 124 -3.95 -2.65 8.63
N PHE A 125 -2.79 -2.23 8.15
CA PHE A 125 -1.58 -2.03 8.95
C PHE A 125 -1.02 -0.63 8.79
N GLY A 126 -0.69 0.01 9.91
CA GLY A 126 -0.02 1.29 9.95
C GLY A 126 1.49 1.13 10.07
N VAL A 127 2.22 1.62 9.09
CA VAL A 127 3.69 1.54 9.04
C VAL A 127 4.30 2.89 9.40
N PRO A 128 4.94 3.03 10.56
CA PRO A 128 5.52 4.30 10.98
C PRO A 128 6.96 4.43 10.49
N ILE A 129 7.22 5.32 9.57
CA ILE A 129 8.60 5.62 9.12
C ILE A 129 9.34 6.53 10.10
N ASN A 130 8.61 7.41 10.79
CA ASN A 130 9.18 8.28 11.81
C ASN A 130 8.20 8.50 12.98
N THR A 131 8.70 9.02 14.10
CA THR A 131 7.88 9.38 15.26
C THR A 131 7.00 10.60 15.05
N ARG A 132 7.24 11.37 13.98
CA ARG A 132 6.42 12.50 13.53
C ARG A 132 6.32 12.47 12.02
N GLU A 133 5.14 12.70 11.49
CA GLU A 133 4.84 12.71 10.05
C GLU A 133 5.74 13.66 9.26
N VAL A 134 6.02 14.84 9.81
CA VAL A 134 6.85 15.88 9.14
C VAL A 134 8.28 15.41 8.83
N PHE A 135 8.77 14.39 9.51
CA PHE A 135 10.13 13.87 9.32
C PHE A 135 10.19 12.60 8.47
N GLY A 136 9.07 12.12 7.98
CA GLY A 136 9.00 10.97 7.08
C GLY A 136 7.70 10.18 7.20
N VAL A 137 7.24 9.70 6.07
CA VAL A 137 6.01 8.92 5.89
C VAL A 137 6.29 7.69 5.03
N LEU A 138 5.44 6.67 5.13
CA LEU A 138 5.44 5.57 4.18
C LEU A 138 5.01 6.09 2.81
N HIS A 139 5.94 6.16 1.86
CA HIS A 139 5.64 6.64 0.51
C HIS A 139 5.85 5.58 -0.58
N ILE A 140 5.94 4.32 -0.18
CA ILE A 140 5.94 3.19 -1.11
C ILE A 140 4.52 3.00 -1.66
N LYS A 141 4.44 2.68 -2.94
CA LYS A 141 3.19 2.40 -3.64
C LYS A 141 3.30 1.06 -4.37
N GLY A 142 2.17 0.42 -4.53
CA GLY A 142 2.03 -0.81 -5.29
C GLY A 142 0.81 -1.59 -4.84
N PHE A 143 0.14 -2.19 -5.82
CA PHE A 143 -1.01 -3.04 -5.59
C PHE A 143 -0.70 -4.40 -6.21
N ILE A 144 -0.81 -5.46 -5.43
CA ILE A 144 -0.49 -6.81 -5.85
C ILE A 144 -1.77 -7.64 -5.72
N PHE A 145 -2.20 -8.23 -6.81
CA PHE A 145 -3.34 -9.13 -6.90
C PHE A 145 -2.86 -10.44 -7.49
N ASP A 146 -2.74 -11.48 -6.68
CA ASP A 146 -2.09 -12.75 -7.04
C ASP A 146 -0.71 -12.53 -7.69
N ASP A 147 -0.57 -12.81 -8.99
CA ASP A 147 0.67 -12.67 -9.75
C ASP A 147 0.70 -11.37 -10.61
N THR A 148 -0.26 -10.46 -10.38
CA THR A 148 -0.36 -9.18 -11.10
C THR A 148 -0.02 -8.02 -10.18
N VAL A 149 0.89 -7.17 -10.64
CA VAL A 149 1.24 -5.89 -9.99
C VAL A 149 0.58 -4.75 -10.75
N LEU A 150 -0.22 -3.94 -10.06
CA LEU A 150 -0.75 -2.69 -10.58
C LEU A 150 0.01 -1.54 -9.91
N TYR A 151 0.90 -0.88 -10.65
CA TYR A 151 1.81 0.14 -10.13
C TYR A 151 1.36 1.54 -10.49
N SER A 152 1.29 2.41 -9.49
CA SER A 152 1.01 3.84 -9.63
C SER A 152 1.56 4.62 -8.44
N GLY A 153 1.72 5.93 -8.58
CA GLY A 153 1.97 6.85 -7.46
C GLY A 153 0.70 7.26 -6.71
N ALA A 154 -0.48 6.82 -7.16
CA ALA A 154 -1.77 7.15 -6.58
C ALA A 154 -1.96 6.54 -5.17
N SER A 155 -2.76 7.22 -4.35
CA SER A 155 -3.38 6.67 -3.15
C SER A 155 -4.87 6.42 -3.43
N ILE A 156 -5.58 5.75 -2.51
CA ILE A 156 -7.00 5.42 -2.70
C ILE A 156 -7.86 6.56 -2.15
N ASN A 157 -8.38 7.39 -3.06
CA ASN A 157 -9.34 8.46 -2.77
C ASN A 157 -10.04 8.97 -4.04
N ASN A 158 -11.07 9.80 -3.86
CA ASN A 158 -11.86 10.38 -4.96
C ASN A 158 -11.02 11.08 -6.03
N VAL A 159 -9.98 11.81 -5.63
CA VAL A 159 -9.18 12.63 -6.55
C VAL A 159 -8.28 11.76 -7.44
N TYR A 160 -7.65 10.70 -6.90
CA TYR A 160 -6.79 9.80 -7.66
C TYR A 160 -7.58 8.77 -8.48
N LEU A 161 -8.82 8.47 -8.09
CA LEU A 161 -9.67 7.50 -8.79
C LEU A 161 -10.76 8.17 -9.65
N GLN A 162 -10.64 9.49 -9.84
CA GLN A 162 -11.57 10.29 -10.66
C GLN A 162 -13.05 10.02 -10.34
N GLN A 163 -13.38 10.03 -9.04
CA GLN A 163 -14.77 9.86 -8.62
C GLN A 163 -15.63 11.08 -8.94
N GLN A 164 -14.99 12.23 -9.13
CA GLN A 164 -15.60 13.52 -9.45
C GLN A 164 -14.82 14.22 -10.57
N ASP A 165 -15.30 15.36 -11.05
CA ASP A 165 -14.66 16.12 -12.15
C ASP A 165 -13.22 16.53 -11.87
N LYS A 166 -12.90 16.85 -10.61
CA LYS A 166 -11.54 17.16 -10.19
C LYS A 166 -10.74 15.92 -9.91
N TYR A 167 -9.70 15.66 -10.69
CA TYR A 167 -8.85 14.50 -10.52
C TYR A 167 -7.35 14.84 -10.65
N ARG A 168 -6.51 13.88 -10.25
CA ARG A 168 -5.06 13.89 -10.45
C ARG A 168 -4.68 12.73 -11.35
N TYR A 169 -4.02 13.05 -12.44
CA TYR A 169 -3.43 12.05 -13.31
C TYR A 169 -2.12 11.53 -12.69
N ASP A 170 -1.86 10.24 -12.86
CA ASP A 170 -0.62 9.57 -12.52
C ASP A 170 -0.25 8.60 -13.65
N ARG A 171 0.87 7.95 -13.56
CA ARG A 171 1.19 6.83 -14.43
C ARG A 171 0.59 5.55 -13.87
N TYR A 172 0.10 4.69 -14.73
CA TYR A 172 -0.51 3.42 -14.35
C TYR A 172 0.05 2.31 -15.20
N GLN A 173 0.58 1.27 -14.55
CA GLN A 173 1.20 0.12 -15.20
C GLN A 173 0.66 -1.15 -14.57
N LYS A 174 0.10 -2.02 -15.39
CA LYS A 174 -0.31 -3.36 -15.00
C LYS A 174 0.74 -4.33 -15.50
N ILE A 175 1.32 -5.12 -14.60
CA ILE A 175 2.43 -6.03 -14.89
C ILE A 175 2.03 -7.41 -14.41
N HIS A 176 1.88 -8.36 -15.32
CA HIS A 176 1.62 -9.75 -14.98
C HIS A 176 2.94 -10.53 -14.93
N ASN A 177 3.47 -10.71 -13.72
CA ASN A 177 4.72 -11.42 -13.49
C ASN A 177 4.79 -11.93 -12.04
N ALA A 178 4.74 -13.24 -11.87
CA ALA A 178 4.74 -13.89 -10.55
C ALA A 178 6.02 -13.56 -9.75
N ALA A 179 7.20 -13.58 -10.38
CA ALA A 179 8.46 -13.30 -9.69
C ALA A 179 8.53 -11.86 -9.15
N LEU A 180 7.99 -10.89 -9.90
CA LEU A 180 7.88 -9.52 -9.44
C LEU A 180 6.88 -9.40 -8.27
N ALA A 181 5.70 -10.01 -8.41
CA ALA A 181 4.69 -10.02 -7.37
C ALA A 181 5.22 -10.66 -6.07
N ASP A 182 5.88 -11.81 -6.17
CA ASP A 182 6.50 -12.50 -5.03
C ASP A 182 7.61 -11.67 -4.38
N SER A 183 8.48 -11.05 -5.17
CA SER A 183 9.53 -10.18 -4.66
C SER A 183 8.96 -9.01 -3.85
N MET A 184 7.89 -8.36 -4.35
CA MET A 184 7.22 -7.28 -3.64
C MET A 184 6.51 -7.75 -2.37
N VAL A 185 5.85 -8.91 -2.40
CA VAL A 185 5.19 -9.50 -1.22
C VAL A 185 6.22 -9.87 -0.16
N ASN A 186 7.35 -10.49 -0.54
CA ASN A 186 8.43 -10.80 0.38
C ASN A 186 8.99 -9.53 1.02
N PHE A 187 9.22 -8.47 0.23
CA PHE A 187 9.65 -7.18 0.78
C PHE A 187 8.64 -6.63 1.79
N ILE A 188 7.33 -6.69 1.51
CA ILE A 188 6.30 -6.23 2.43
C ILE A 188 6.32 -7.05 3.73
N ASN A 189 6.41 -8.37 3.65
CA ASN A 189 6.43 -9.23 4.82
C ASN A 189 7.70 -9.04 5.65
N ASP A 190 8.88 -9.08 5.02
CA ASP A 190 10.18 -9.10 5.70
C ASP A 190 10.59 -7.72 6.23
N TYR A 191 10.22 -6.65 5.53
CA TYR A 191 10.70 -5.29 5.85
C TYR A 191 9.61 -4.32 6.33
N LEU A 192 8.33 -4.61 6.08
CA LEU A 192 7.26 -3.72 6.51
C LEU A 192 6.35 -4.33 7.59
N LEU A 193 6.08 -5.62 7.58
CA LEU A 193 5.13 -6.25 8.51
C LEU A 193 5.79 -6.90 9.72
N ASP A 194 6.98 -7.49 9.57
CA ASP A 194 7.66 -8.22 10.64
C ASP A 194 8.41 -7.31 11.64
N PHE A 195 7.75 -6.25 12.09
CA PHE A 195 8.34 -5.32 13.06
C PHE A 195 7.35 -4.90 14.14
N SER A 196 7.82 -4.85 15.38
CA SER A 196 7.03 -4.43 16.55
C SER A 196 6.52 -2.97 16.52
N ALA A 197 6.96 -2.18 15.56
CA ALA A 197 6.48 -0.82 15.33
C ALA A 197 5.22 -0.78 14.46
N VAL A 198 4.95 -1.84 13.69
CA VAL A 198 3.80 -1.92 12.78
C VAL A 198 2.62 -2.52 13.52
N HIS A 199 1.50 -1.84 13.46
CA HIS A 199 0.31 -2.23 14.19
C HIS A 199 -0.92 -2.24 13.30
N PRO A 200 -1.90 -3.13 13.58
CA PRO A 200 -3.18 -3.09 12.88
C PRO A 200 -3.91 -1.77 13.16
N LEU A 201 -4.59 -1.27 12.14
CA LEU A 201 -5.40 -0.05 12.20
C LEU A 201 -6.91 -0.34 12.24
N ASP A 202 -7.31 -1.54 11.85
CA ASP A 202 -8.71 -2.00 11.83
C ASP A 202 -9.15 -2.64 13.18
N VAL A 203 -8.58 -2.15 14.27
CA VAL A 203 -8.88 -2.57 15.65
C VAL A 203 -9.28 -1.37 16.50
N ALA A 204 -10.09 -1.62 17.55
CA ALA A 204 -10.55 -0.56 18.45
C ALA A 204 -9.39 0.00 19.31
N ASN A 205 -8.53 -0.87 19.83
CA ASN A 205 -7.44 -0.50 20.73
C ASN A 205 -6.13 -0.38 19.97
N ARG A 206 -5.80 0.82 19.51
CA ARG A 206 -4.54 1.15 18.85
C ARG A 206 -3.59 1.84 19.82
N PRO A 207 -2.30 1.52 19.82
CA PRO A 207 -1.34 2.23 20.66
C PRO A 207 -1.19 3.69 20.18
N ARG A 208 -0.87 4.58 21.10
CA ARG A 208 -0.51 5.95 20.73
C ARG A 208 0.93 5.97 20.24
N THR A 209 1.28 6.86 19.31
CA THR A 209 2.65 7.00 18.77
C THR A 209 3.71 7.13 19.87
N LYS A 210 3.39 7.77 21.01
CA LYS A 210 4.31 7.90 22.15
C LYS A 210 4.64 6.55 22.80
N GLU A 211 3.73 5.61 22.79
CA GLU A 211 3.88 4.28 23.40
C GLU A 211 4.78 3.37 22.57
N ILE A 212 4.77 3.52 21.24
CA ILE A 212 5.57 2.74 20.30
C ILE A 212 6.83 3.50 19.82
N ARG A 213 7.19 4.61 20.45
CA ARG A 213 8.28 5.49 19.98
C ARG A 213 9.65 4.79 19.92
N SER A 214 9.94 3.92 20.87
CA SER A 214 11.18 3.13 20.88
C SER A 214 11.22 2.12 19.73
N ALA A 215 10.11 1.44 19.50
CA ALA A 215 9.97 0.49 18.40
C ALA A 215 10.12 1.19 17.04
N ILE A 216 9.52 2.38 16.84
CA ILE A 216 9.69 3.19 15.62
C ILE A 216 11.15 3.53 15.36
N LYS A 217 11.91 3.92 16.41
CA LYS A 217 13.33 4.24 16.27
C LYS A 217 14.17 3.02 15.90
N ALA A 218 13.88 1.87 16.50
CA ALA A 218 14.54 0.60 16.18
C ALA A 218 14.23 0.18 14.73
N TYR A 219 12.97 0.23 14.32
CA TYR A 219 12.52 -0.05 12.97
C TYR A 219 13.23 0.81 11.93
N ARG A 220 13.28 2.13 12.14
CA ARG A 220 14.01 3.04 11.26
C ARG A 220 15.47 2.70 11.12
N LYS A 221 16.14 2.32 12.23
CA LYS A 221 17.55 1.90 12.20
C LYS A 221 17.73 0.64 11.35
N ASN A 222 16.84 -0.33 11.48
CA ASN A 222 16.86 -1.56 10.68
C ASN A 222 16.65 -1.26 9.18
N LEU A 223 15.65 -0.45 8.82
CA LEU A 223 15.45 -0.05 7.43
C LEU A 223 16.68 0.64 6.83
N SER A 224 17.33 1.52 7.59
CA SER A 224 18.55 2.21 7.13
C SER A 224 19.71 1.23 6.92
N ALA A 225 19.88 0.24 7.79
CA ALA A 225 20.94 -0.76 7.66
C ALA A 225 20.79 -1.67 6.42
N HIS A 226 19.56 -1.89 5.95
CA HIS A 226 19.29 -2.67 4.75
C HIS A 226 19.27 -1.82 3.46
N ALA A 227 19.29 -0.49 3.56
CA ALA A 227 19.35 0.42 2.42
C ALA A 227 20.80 0.74 1.96
N GLU A 228 21.80 0.24 2.66
CA GLU A 228 23.22 0.38 2.29
C GLU A 228 23.64 -0.75 1.34
N TYR A 229 23.13 -0.71 0.08
CA TYR A 229 23.60 -1.53 -1.02
C TYR A 229 24.22 -0.67 -2.13
#